data_c03b4dc4894501903d8e132afe69a9ed
#
_entry.id   c03b4dc4894501903d8e132afe69a9ed
#
_cell.length_a   1.000
_cell.length_b   1.000
_cell.length_c   1.000
_cell.angle_alpha   90.00
_cell.angle_beta   90.00
_cell.angle_gamma   90.00
#
_symmetry.space_group_name_H-M   'P 1'
#
loop_
_entity.id
_entity.type
_entity.pdbx_description
1 polymer ?
#
loop_
_entity_poly.entity_id
_entity_poly.type
_entity_poly.pdbx_seq_one_letter_code
_entity_poly.pdbx_strand_id
1 'polypeptide(L)'
;PKTDEFFTYGETLWDHVKDLPHGYCHGDMYDGNIHKTPDGKFYVLDFDTSCEGFPMYDLALICNKTHYFGFNESGDGKSKEVLSRFLPGYMKHITLNQTEANAFYDLIALYHFALQATIIEMYGPHCVDNAFLDEQLDWLYKWWAQCAKETRT
;
A
#
# COMPACT_ATOMS: atom_id res chain seq x y z
N PRO A 1 10.02 -22.87 -7.81
CA PRO A 1 11.04 -22.27 -6.96
C PRO A 1 10.62 -20.86 -6.52
N LYS A 2 11.25 -19.76 -7.02
CA LYS A 2 10.89 -18.41 -6.56
C LYS A 2 9.44 -18.00 -6.87
N THR A 3 8.89 -18.44 -7.99
CA THR A 3 7.50 -18.16 -8.40
C THR A 3 6.50 -18.68 -7.38
N ASP A 4 6.72 -19.89 -6.86
CA ASP A 4 5.81 -20.51 -5.90
C ASP A 4 5.83 -19.76 -4.55
N GLU A 5 7.00 -19.26 -4.14
CA GLU A 5 7.14 -18.43 -2.93
C GLU A 5 6.34 -17.12 -3.05
N PHE A 6 6.33 -16.51 -4.24
CA PHE A 6 5.55 -15.28 -4.49
C PHE A 6 4.04 -15.55 -4.50
N PHE A 7 3.60 -16.63 -5.12
CA PHE A 7 2.20 -17.03 -5.04
C PHE A 7 1.77 -17.23 -3.59
N THR A 8 2.54 -17.99 -2.83
CA THR A 8 2.26 -18.23 -1.41
C THR A 8 2.26 -16.92 -0.60
N TYR A 9 3.18 -16.00 -0.90
CA TYR A 9 3.19 -14.68 -0.25
C TYR A 9 1.94 -13.86 -0.59
N GLY A 10 1.55 -13.82 -1.87
CA GLY A 10 0.33 -13.14 -2.31
C GLY A 10 -0.95 -13.72 -1.66
N GLU A 11 -1.04 -15.06 -1.59
CA GLU A 11 -2.14 -15.74 -0.89
C GLU A 11 -2.16 -15.38 0.61
N THR A 12 -1.00 -15.35 1.25
CA THR A 12 -0.88 -14.95 2.66
C THR A 12 -1.35 -13.51 2.89
N LEU A 13 -0.93 -12.58 2.03
CA LEU A 13 -1.39 -11.18 2.10
C LEU A 13 -2.91 -11.08 1.94
N TRP A 14 -3.46 -11.82 0.96
CA TRP A 14 -4.91 -11.86 0.74
C TRP A 14 -5.65 -12.42 1.94
N ASP A 15 -5.17 -13.51 2.52
CA ASP A 15 -5.77 -14.12 3.72
C ASP A 15 -5.78 -13.17 4.93
N HIS A 16 -4.78 -12.28 5.05
CA HIS A 16 -4.74 -11.27 6.12
C HIS A 16 -5.75 -10.14 5.94
N VAL A 17 -6.15 -9.83 4.70
CA VAL A 17 -6.96 -8.64 4.42
C VAL A 17 -8.37 -8.92 3.93
N LYS A 18 -8.67 -10.10 3.38
CA LYS A 18 -9.96 -10.42 2.73
C LYS A 18 -11.19 -10.21 3.62
N ASP A 19 -11.02 -10.32 4.93
CA ASP A 19 -12.10 -10.18 5.92
C ASP A 19 -12.08 -8.80 6.63
N LEU A 20 -11.28 -7.83 6.14
CA LEU A 20 -11.31 -6.46 6.65
C LEU A 20 -12.66 -5.78 6.35
N PRO A 21 -13.09 -4.82 7.17
CA PRO A 21 -14.27 -4.03 6.88
C PRO A 21 -14.21 -3.38 5.50
N HIS A 22 -15.34 -3.43 4.79
CA HIS A 22 -15.50 -2.79 3.48
C HIS A 22 -16.16 -1.44 3.62
N GLY A 23 -15.83 -0.53 2.71
CA GLY A 23 -16.42 0.79 2.61
C GLY A 23 -16.02 1.47 1.31
N TYR A 24 -16.44 2.71 1.15
CA TYR A 24 -16.05 3.51 0.00
C TYR A 24 -14.59 3.94 0.13
N CYS A 25 -13.80 3.69 -0.89
CA CYS A 25 -12.39 4.06 -0.99
C CYS A 25 -12.18 5.00 -2.18
N HIS A 26 -11.20 5.87 -2.04
CA HIS A 26 -10.66 6.66 -3.14
C HIS A 26 -9.93 5.76 -4.16
N GLY A 27 -9.19 4.76 -3.64
CA GLY A 27 -8.48 3.77 -4.43
C GLY A 27 -7.07 4.19 -4.87
N ASP A 28 -6.80 5.51 -4.94
CA ASP A 28 -5.48 6.08 -5.26
C ASP A 28 -5.16 7.29 -4.36
N MET A 29 -5.25 7.10 -3.05
CA MET A 29 -5.05 8.18 -2.07
C MET A 29 -3.56 8.41 -1.79
N TYR A 30 -2.94 9.34 -2.50
CA TYR A 30 -1.54 9.73 -2.28
C TYR A 30 -1.36 11.26 -2.34
N ASP A 31 -0.17 11.75 -1.99
CA ASP A 31 0.12 13.19 -1.88
C ASP A 31 -0.21 13.99 -3.15
N GLY A 32 -0.07 13.40 -4.36
CA GLY A 32 -0.36 14.04 -5.64
C GLY A 32 -1.84 14.32 -5.88
N ASN A 33 -2.73 13.54 -5.25
CA ASN A 33 -4.18 13.71 -5.36
C ASN A 33 -4.76 14.60 -4.25
N ILE A 34 -3.90 15.27 -3.46
CA ILE A 34 -4.30 16.20 -2.42
C ILE A 34 -3.75 17.60 -2.72
N HIS A 35 -4.65 18.54 -2.96
CA HIS A 35 -4.29 19.94 -3.22
C HIS A 35 -4.60 20.83 -2.02
N LYS A 36 -3.59 21.53 -1.53
CA LYS A 36 -3.76 22.55 -0.47
C LYS A 36 -3.76 23.94 -1.09
N THR A 37 -4.83 24.69 -0.86
CA THR A 37 -4.95 26.08 -1.31
C THR A 37 -4.23 27.07 -0.39
N PRO A 38 -3.94 28.31 -0.85
CA PRO A 38 -3.29 29.32 -0.04
C PRO A 38 -4.09 29.72 1.23
N ASP A 39 -5.41 29.59 1.21
CA ASP A 39 -6.29 29.81 2.36
C ASP A 39 -6.38 28.60 3.30
N GLY A 40 -5.58 27.56 3.04
CA GLY A 40 -5.41 26.40 3.92
C GLY A 40 -6.45 25.30 3.77
N LYS A 41 -7.32 25.37 2.76
CA LYS A 41 -8.27 24.29 2.46
C LYS A 41 -7.58 23.15 1.72
N PHE A 42 -8.07 21.94 1.92
CA PHE A 42 -7.63 20.74 1.21
C PHE A 42 -8.73 20.27 0.27
N TYR A 43 -8.32 19.89 -0.93
CA TYR A 43 -9.16 19.25 -1.94
C TYR A 43 -8.55 17.91 -2.29
N VAL A 44 -9.39 16.89 -2.36
CA VAL A 44 -9.04 15.57 -2.88
C VAL A 44 -9.51 15.52 -4.31
N LEU A 45 -8.66 15.05 -5.20
CA LEU A 45 -8.83 15.01 -6.65
C LEU A 45 -8.71 13.58 -7.14
N ASP A 46 -9.12 13.33 -8.39
CA ASP A 46 -8.87 12.09 -9.12
C ASP A 46 -9.54 10.86 -8.50
N PHE A 47 -10.87 10.83 -8.61
CA PHE A 47 -11.72 9.75 -8.08
C PHE A 47 -11.98 8.62 -9.09
N ASP A 48 -11.24 8.53 -10.19
CA ASP A 48 -11.50 7.53 -11.26
C ASP A 48 -11.30 6.09 -10.79
N THR A 49 -10.46 5.87 -9.77
CA THR A 49 -10.21 4.56 -9.16
C THR A 49 -11.10 4.26 -7.97
N SER A 50 -12.06 5.15 -7.68
CA SER A 50 -12.93 4.99 -6.52
C SER A 50 -13.74 3.71 -6.58
N CYS A 51 -13.76 2.98 -5.48
CA CYS A 51 -14.37 1.65 -5.43
C CYS A 51 -14.90 1.31 -4.03
N GLU A 52 -15.63 0.22 -3.94
CA GLU A 52 -15.85 -0.46 -2.68
C GLU A 52 -14.62 -1.32 -2.37
N GLY A 53 -14.00 -1.08 -1.23
CA GLY A 53 -12.76 -1.75 -0.83
C GLY A 53 -12.53 -1.62 0.68
N PHE A 54 -11.28 -1.73 1.08
CA PHE A 54 -10.88 -1.61 2.48
C PHE A 54 -10.53 -0.14 2.78
N PRO A 55 -11.24 0.60 3.67
CA PRO A 55 -10.86 1.98 4.01
C PRO A 55 -9.43 2.12 4.54
N MET A 56 -8.90 1.07 5.18
CA MET A 56 -7.51 1.02 5.60
C MET A 56 -6.52 1.04 4.42
N TYR A 57 -6.95 0.65 3.21
CA TYR A 57 -6.13 0.74 2.00
C TYR A 57 -5.80 2.19 1.63
N ASP A 58 -6.78 3.09 1.61
CA ASP A 58 -6.54 4.52 1.37
C ASP A 58 -5.61 5.12 2.44
N LEU A 59 -5.79 4.69 3.69
CA LEU A 59 -4.92 5.13 4.78
C LEU A 59 -3.48 4.60 4.61
N ALA A 60 -3.34 3.35 4.15
CA ALA A 60 -2.02 2.79 3.83
C ALA A 60 -1.35 3.56 2.69
N LEU A 61 -2.09 3.92 1.64
CA LEU A 61 -1.55 4.67 0.50
C LEU A 61 -1.05 6.05 0.88
N ILE A 62 -1.86 6.86 1.59
CA ILE A 62 -1.45 8.23 1.98
C ILE A 62 -0.26 8.23 2.95
N CYS A 63 -0.15 7.20 3.78
CA CYS A 63 0.94 7.05 4.73
C CYS A 63 2.18 6.35 4.15
N ASN A 64 2.07 5.73 2.97
CA ASN A 64 3.15 4.98 2.35
C ASN A 64 4.33 5.89 1.99
N LYS A 65 5.52 5.58 2.49
CA LYS A 65 6.80 6.26 2.20
C LYS A 65 7.85 5.29 1.64
N THR A 66 7.39 4.17 1.08
CA THR A 66 8.23 3.28 0.27
C THR A 66 8.46 3.88 -1.11
N HIS A 67 9.46 3.40 -1.81
CA HIS A 67 9.66 3.73 -3.22
C HIS A 67 9.20 2.55 -4.09
N TYR A 68 8.48 2.83 -5.17
CA TYR A 68 7.83 1.78 -5.99
C TYR A 68 8.80 0.99 -6.88
N PHE A 69 9.86 1.64 -7.36
CA PHE A 69 10.81 1.05 -8.30
C PHE A 69 12.13 0.67 -7.67
N GLY A 70 12.40 1.05 -6.44
CA GLY A 70 13.58 0.71 -5.70
C GLY A 70 13.29 0.55 -4.22
N PHE A 71 13.85 -0.48 -3.59
CA PHE A 71 13.59 -0.71 -2.18
C PHE A 71 14.21 0.37 -1.30
N ASN A 72 13.42 0.92 -0.38
CA ASN A 72 13.88 1.89 0.62
C ASN A 72 13.92 1.22 1.99
N GLU A 73 15.10 0.97 2.52
CA GLU A 73 15.32 0.29 3.81
C GLU A 73 14.68 1.00 5.02
N SER A 74 14.35 2.28 4.89
CA SER A 74 13.66 3.05 5.94
C SER A 74 12.18 3.31 5.63
N GLY A 75 11.65 2.70 4.58
CA GLY A 75 10.31 2.96 4.08
C GLY A 75 9.21 2.53 5.05
N ASP A 76 9.38 1.39 5.71
CA ASP A 76 8.49 0.87 6.73
C ASP A 76 8.39 1.81 7.95
N GLY A 77 9.52 2.17 8.54
CA GLY A 77 9.58 3.06 9.70
C GLY A 77 9.02 4.46 9.39
N LYS A 78 9.34 5.01 8.21
CA LYS A 78 8.78 6.31 7.77
C LYS A 78 7.28 6.22 7.55
N SER A 79 6.78 5.15 6.96
CA SER A 79 5.34 4.94 6.75
C SER A 79 4.62 4.84 8.10
N LYS A 80 5.17 4.10 9.06
CA LYS A 80 4.64 4.01 10.43
C LYS A 80 4.65 5.36 11.16
N GLU A 81 5.70 6.15 10.99
CA GLU A 81 5.77 7.51 11.56
C GLU A 81 4.66 8.40 11.01
N VAL A 82 4.45 8.41 9.69
CA VAL A 82 3.36 9.17 9.07
C VAL A 82 2.00 8.68 9.54
N LEU A 83 1.78 7.37 9.59
CA LEU A 83 0.56 6.75 10.10
C LEU A 83 0.28 7.21 11.54
N SER A 84 1.28 7.19 12.41
CA SER A 84 1.12 7.60 13.81
C SER A 84 0.70 9.06 13.99
N ARG A 85 1.11 9.92 13.06
CA ARG A 85 0.70 11.33 13.03
C ARG A 85 -0.69 11.52 12.42
N PHE A 86 -1.07 10.68 11.46
CA PHE A 86 -2.35 10.76 10.75
C PHE A 86 -3.50 10.18 11.56
N LEU A 87 -3.28 9.06 12.23
CA LEU A 87 -4.30 8.31 12.99
C LEU A 87 -5.11 9.14 13.97
N PRO A 88 -4.53 10.04 14.79
CA PRO A 88 -5.33 10.82 15.75
C PRO A 88 -6.38 11.72 15.10
N GLY A 89 -6.12 12.18 13.87
CA GLY A 89 -7.10 12.94 13.07
C GLY A 89 -8.16 12.03 12.45
N TYR A 90 -7.73 10.94 11.84
CA TYR A 90 -8.58 9.97 11.16
C TYR A 90 -9.57 9.29 12.12
N MET A 91 -9.10 8.86 13.28
CA MET A 91 -9.93 8.19 14.31
C MET A 91 -10.99 9.09 14.99
N LYS A 92 -11.00 10.39 14.69
CA LYS A 92 -12.14 11.25 15.09
C LYS A 92 -13.39 10.97 14.27
N HIS A 93 -13.26 10.36 13.11
CA HIS A 93 -14.32 10.14 12.14
C HIS A 93 -14.60 8.66 11.88
N ILE A 94 -13.59 7.81 11.99
CA ILE A 94 -13.66 6.37 11.73
C ILE A 94 -12.97 5.63 12.86
N THR A 95 -13.59 4.56 13.35
CA THR A 95 -12.97 3.67 14.32
C THR A 95 -12.28 2.53 13.58
N LEU A 96 -10.97 2.42 13.73
CA LEU A 96 -10.20 1.27 13.25
C LEU A 96 -10.14 0.20 14.32
N ASN A 97 -10.36 -1.03 13.95
CA ASN A 97 -10.11 -2.18 14.82
C ASN A 97 -8.64 -2.65 14.73
N GLN A 98 -8.22 -3.55 15.60
CA GLN A 98 -6.85 -4.02 15.66
C GLN A 98 -6.44 -4.79 14.38
N THR A 99 -7.39 -5.51 13.76
CA THR A 99 -7.11 -6.26 12.52
C THR A 99 -6.80 -5.29 11.38
N GLU A 100 -7.56 -4.21 11.24
CA GLU A 100 -7.28 -3.16 10.25
C GLU A 100 -5.91 -2.50 10.49
N ALA A 101 -5.59 -2.18 11.74
CA ALA A 101 -4.30 -1.58 12.09
C ALA A 101 -3.12 -2.52 11.77
N ASN A 102 -3.28 -3.82 12.03
CA ASN A 102 -2.27 -4.83 11.74
C ASN A 102 -2.05 -5.04 10.23
N ALA A 103 -3.08 -4.81 9.40
CA ALA A 103 -3.01 -4.99 7.95
C ALA A 103 -2.23 -3.87 7.22
N PHE A 104 -1.78 -2.83 7.92
CA PHE A 104 -1.13 -1.67 7.31
C PHE A 104 0.01 -2.03 6.34
N TYR A 105 0.92 -2.88 6.76
CA TYR A 105 2.06 -3.28 5.96
C TYR A 105 1.69 -4.28 4.84
N ASP A 106 0.70 -5.14 5.09
CA ASP A 106 0.19 -6.07 4.10
C ASP A 106 -0.49 -5.32 2.94
N LEU A 107 -1.23 -4.24 3.25
CA LEU A 107 -1.87 -3.38 2.25
C LEU A 107 -0.86 -2.61 1.41
N ILE A 108 0.29 -2.19 1.97
CA ILE A 108 1.39 -1.60 1.19
C ILE A 108 1.95 -2.62 0.19
N ALA A 109 2.16 -3.87 0.60
CA ALA A 109 2.61 -4.93 -0.29
C ALA A 109 1.58 -5.25 -1.39
N LEU A 110 0.30 -5.35 -1.04
CA LEU A 110 -0.80 -5.55 -2.00
C LEU A 110 -0.87 -4.42 -3.03
N TYR A 111 -0.72 -3.17 -2.59
CA TYR A 111 -0.65 -2.04 -3.52
C TYR A 111 0.52 -2.18 -4.49
N HIS A 112 1.69 -2.63 -4.01
CA HIS A 112 2.84 -2.86 -4.87
C HIS A 112 2.54 -3.90 -5.95
N PHE A 113 1.89 -5.02 -5.62
CA PHE A 113 1.42 -6.00 -6.61
C PHE A 113 0.41 -5.40 -7.60
N ALA A 114 -0.59 -4.68 -7.10
CA ALA A 114 -1.61 -4.05 -7.93
C ALA A 114 -1.01 -3.04 -8.91
N LEU A 115 -0.07 -2.22 -8.44
CA LEU A 115 0.63 -1.24 -9.27
C LEU A 115 1.39 -1.92 -10.42
N GLN A 116 2.06 -3.06 -10.18
CA GLN A 116 2.75 -3.79 -11.25
C GLN A 116 1.77 -4.32 -12.29
N ALA A 117 0.63 -4.86 -11.85
CA ALA A 117 -0.43 -5.30 -12.77
C ALA A 117 -0.95 -4.13 -13.63
N THR A 118 -1.20 -2.99 -13.02
CA THR A 118 -1.65 -1.77 -13.72
C THR A 118 -0.61 -1.29 -14.75
N ILE A 119 0.67 -1.30 -14.42
CA ILE A 119 1.75 -0.94 -15.35
C ILE A 119 1.73 -1.88 -16.57
N ILE A 120 1.57 -3.18 -16.35
CA ILE A 120 1.50 -4.16 -17.43
C ILE A 120 0.23 -3.96 -18.29
N GLU A 121 -0.90 -3.65 -17.68
CA GLU A 121 -2.14 -3.35 -18.41
C GLU A 121 -2.00 -2.09 -19.28
N MET A 122 -1.40 -1.03 -18.76
CA MET A 122 -1.25 0.25 -19.47
C MET A 122 -0.24 0.19 -20.62
N TYR A 123 0.89 -0.46 -20.38
CA TYR A 123 2.01 -0.43 -21.31
C TYR A 123 2.21 -1.74 -22.09
N GLY A 124 1.48 -2.79 -21.73
CA GLY A 124 1.58 -4.12 -22.35
C GLY A 124 2.75 -4.95 -21.80
N PRO A 125 2.77 -6.26 -22.09
CA PRO A 125 3.77 -7.18 -21.54
C PRO A 125 5.21 -6.89 -22.01
N HIS A 126 5.41 -6.07 -23.04
CA HIS A 126 6.74 -5.69 -23.53
C HIS A 126 7.49 -4.74 -22.58
N CYS A 127 6.80 -4.13 -21.60
CA CYS A 127 7.45 -3.33 -20.55
C CYS A 127 8.11 -4.21 -19.48
N VAL A 128 7.82 -5.52 -19.48
CA VAL A 128 8.32 -6.48 -18.49
C VAL A 128 9.56 -7.17 -19.07
N ASP A 129 10.70 -6.66 -18.74
CA ASP A 129 11.98 -7.33 -18.99
C ASP A 129 12.55 -7.95 -17.72
N ASN A 130 13.71 -8.59 -17.84
CA ASN A 130 14.35 -9.23 -16.70
C ASN A 130 14.75 -8.24 -15.60
N ALA A 131 15.17 -7.02 -15.98
CA ALA A 131 15.57 -6.00 -15.03
C ALA A 131 14.36 -5.54 -14.20
N PHE A 132 13.22 -5.28 -14.86
CA PHE A 132 11.97 -4.95 -14.19
C PHE A 132 11.56 -6.06 -13.21
N LEU A 133 11.57 -7.31 -13.65
CA LEU A 133 11.22 -8.45 -12.78
C LEU A 133 12.16 -8.56 -11.58
N ASP A 134 13.46 -8.44 -11.80
CA ASP A 134 14.47 -8.55 -10.73
C ASP A 134 14.28 -7.43 -9.68
N GLU A 135 14.00 -6.20 -10.10
CA GLU A 135 13.73 -5.07 -9.20
C GLU A 135 12.46 -5.29 -8.38
N GLN A 136 11.37 -5.77 -9.02
CA GLN A 136 10.10 -6.00 -8.33
C GLN A 136 10.21 -7.16 -7.33
N LEU A 137 10.89 -8.23 -7.73
CA LEU A 137 11.13 -9.37 -6.86
C LEU A 137 12.04 -9.02 -5.68
N ASP A 138 13.10 -8.24 -5.91
CA ASP A 138 13.98 -7.75 -4.84
C ASP A 138 13.22 -6.88 -3.83
N TRP A 139 12.35 -5.97 -4.31
CA TRP A 139 11.50 -5.15 -3.47
C TRP A 139 10.62 -6.00 -2.56
N LEU A 140 9.90 -6.95 -3.14
CA LEU A 140 8.95 -7.81 -2.41
C LEU A 140 9.65 -8.69 -1.36
N TYR A 141 10.79 -9.28 -1.68
CA TYR A 141 11.58 -10.07 -0.72
C TYR A 141 12.09 -9.24 0.45
N LYS A 142 12.59 -8.06 0.18
CA LYS A 142 13.08 -7.15 1.22
C LYS A 142 11.95 -6.67 2.12
N TRP A 143 10.81 -6.31 1.52
CA TRP A 143 9.62 -5.90 2.25
C TRP A 143 9.10 -7.02 3.16
N TRP A 144 8.94 -8.21 2.61
CA TRP A 144 8.54 -9.39 3.40
C TRP A 144 9.48 -9.63 4.57
N ALA A 145 10.79 -9.59 4.34
CA ALA A 145 11.79 -9.78 5.39
C ALA A 145 11.75 -8.68 6.47
N GLN A 146 11.40 -7.43 6.12
CA GLN A 146 11.18 -6.34 7.07
C GLN A 146 9.93 -6.55 7.90
N CYS A 147 8.80 -6.81 7.27
CA CYS A 147 7.52 -7.00 7.95
C CYS A 147 7.55 -8.20 8.91
N ALA A 148 8.27 -9.27 8.58
CA ALA A 148 8.46 -10.41 9.47
C ALA A 148 9.24 -10.07 10.76
N LYS A 149 9.98 -8.96 10.81
CA LYS A 149 10.65 -8.48 12.03
C LYS A 149 9.70 -7.67 12.91
N GLU A 150 8.81 -6.88 12.31
CA GLU A 150 7.84 -6.02 13.03
C GLU A 150 6.74 -6.83 13.73
N THR A 151 6.32 -7.96 13.15
CA THR A 151 5.31 -8.85 13.76
C THR A 151 5.82 -9.64 14.97
N ARG A 152 7.13 -9.57 15.28
CA ARG A 152 7.75 -10.28 16.41
C ARG A 152 8.01 -9.39 17.62
N THR A 153 7.66 -8.12 17.54
CA THR A 153 7.76 -7.13 18.64
C THR A 153 6.40 -6.69 19.12
#